data_370751f5a53a27cc55799128a4bb69bf
#
_entry.id   370751f5a53a27cc55799128a4bb69bf
#
_cell.length_a   1.000
_cell.length_b   1.000
_cell.length_c   1.000
_cell.angle_alpha   90.00
_cell.angle_beta   90.00
_cell.angle_gamma   90.00
#
_symmetry.space_group_name_H-M   'P 1'
#
loop_
_entity.id
_entity.type
_entity.pdbx_description
1 polymer ?
#
loop_
_entity_poly.entity_id
_entity_poly.type
_entity_poly.pdbx_seq_one_letter_code
_entity_poly.pdbx_strand_id
1 'polypeptide(L)'
;HTATTRTSTAAPAPSDATVTTRHTLRTASGELPYTATTGRIVLREEVYDDGVFQGTRAKAEVFLTAYTADDADPTTRPVAFVFNGGPGSASLWLHLGLLGPRRVLAGDAGEPAAPPYALVDNAESLLAHTDLVFIDPMSTGYTRAAEGQKPGDYHGYAGDISAIGELIRLWTSRQSRWLSPKFVIGESYGTLRGAALAEHLQGPLGMYLNGLVLISSVLDLSSIDFENQRNDRAHALYLPFYAATAHRHGKHPGRSRDDVLAEAQEYADRDYPWVLSRGSRLTAAERADAVATLARLTGLSEEYVDRADLRIEHWRYFGELLRAERRTVGRLDSRFTGPAASAIAEEMDADPSFDAI
;
A
#
# COMPACT_ATOMS: atom_id res chain seq x y z
N HIS A 1 30.77 -47.01 -21.33
CA HIS A 1 30.09 -45.91 -20.68
C HIS A 1 28.60 -46.21 -20.61
N THR A 2 28.12 -46.66 -19.47
CA THR A 2 26.70 -46.93 -19.20
C THR A 2 26.04 -45.58 -18.81
N ALA A 3 25.18 -45.08 -19.67
CA ALA A 3 24.39 -43.91 -19.38
C ALA A 3 23.35 -44.25 -18.33
N THR A 4 23.49 -43.70 -17.12
CA THR A 4 22.49 -43.80 -16.05
C THR A 4 21.37 -42.83 -16.37
N THR A 5 20.25 -43.33 -16.85
CA THR A 5 19.01 -42.56 -17.04
C THR A 5 18.48 -42.17 -15.65
N ARG A 6 18.67 -40.90 -15.27
CA ARG A 6 17.96 -40.32 -14.11
C ARG A 6 16.48 -40.28 -14.46
N THR A 7 15.71 -41.16 -13.88
CA THR A 7 14.24 -41.03 -13.81
C THR A 7 13.94 -39.84 -12.94
N SER A 8 13.57 -38.69 -13.55
CA SER A 8 13.01 -37.57 -12.86
C SER A 8 11.61 -37.99 -12.35
N THR A 9 11.51 -38.29 -11.08
CA THR A 9 10.19 -38.34 -10.42
C THR A 9 9.62 -36.94 -10.44
N ALA A 10 8.60 -36.72 -11.27
CA ALA A 10 7.87 -35.46 -11.28
C ALA A 10 7.41 -35.14 -9.84
N ALA A 11 7.69 -33.92 -9.38
CA ALA A 11 7.20 -33.48 -8.09
C ALA A 11 5.66 -33.57 -8.04
N PRO A 12 5.07 -33.94 -6.90
CA PRO A 12 3.62 -34.02 -6.80
C PRO A 12 2.99 -32.66 -7.16
N ALA A 13 1.87 -32.71 -7.89
CA ALA A 13 1.16 -31.49 -8.28
C ALA A 13 0.82 -30.65 -7.05
N PRO A 14 1.01 -29.31 -7.09
CA PRO A 14 0.70 -28.44 -5.96
C PRO A 14 -0.74 -28.64 -5.48
N SER A 15 -0.92 -28.69 -4.15
CA SER A 15 -2.21 -28.77 -3.47
C SER A 15 -2.30 -27.69 -2.40
N ASP A 16 -3.51 -27.36 -1.99
CA ASP A 16 -3.71 -26.42 -0.89
C ASP A 16 -2.97 -26.92 0.36
N ALA A 17 -2.33 -26.00 1.06
CA ALA A 17 -1.55 -26.29 2.26
C ALA A 17 -1.85 -25.19 3.30
N THR A 18 -2.83 -25.46 4.18
CA THR A 18 -3.25 -24.52 5.23
C THR A 18 -3.14 -25.14 6.60
N VAL A 19 -2.87 -24.30 7.60
CA VAL A 19 -2.88 -24.62 9.04
C VAL A 19 -3.94 -23.77 9.70
N THR A 20 -4.68 -24.38 10.62
CA THR A 20 -5.77 -23.72 11.36
C THR A 20 -5.48 -23.77 12.85
N THR A 21 -5.64 -22.64 13.54
CA THR A 21 -5.47 -22.51 15.01
C THR A 21 -6.61 -21.68 15.58
N ARG A 22 -6.90 -21.87 16.88
CA ARG A 22 -7.94 -21.13 17.60
C ARG A 22 -7.34 -20.18 18.61
N HIS A 23 -7.94 -19.02 18.74
CA HIS A 23 -7.47 -17.93 19.59
C HIS A 23 -8.66 -17.18 20.21
N THR A 24 -8.35 -16.27 21.13
CA THR A 24 -9.30 -15.32 21.70
C THR A 24 -8.69 -13.93 21.66
N LEU A 25 -9.42 -12.95 21.16
CA LEU A 25 -9.06 -11.53 21.16
C LEU A 25 -9.86 -10.81 22.23
N ARG A 26 -9.21 -9.97 23.04
CA ARG A 26 -9.87 -9.06 23.95
C ARG A 26 -10.19 -7.76 23.23
N THR A 27 -11.48 -7.43 23.13
CA THR A 27 -12.00 -6.21 22.53
C THR A 27 -12.67 -5.35 23.60
N ALA A 28 -13.05 -4.13 23.25
CA ALA A 28 -13.82 -3.25 24.12
C ALA A 28 -15.19 -3.84 24.53
N SER A 29 -15.76 -4.73 23.70
CA SER A 29 -17.04 -5.40 23.94
C SER A 29 -16.91 -6.76 24.64
N GLY A 30 -15.71 -7.20 24.98
CA GLY A 30 -15.45 -8.48 25.63
C GLY A 30 -14.51 -9.40 24.85
N GLU A 31 -14.53 -10.68 25.20
CA GLU A 31 -13.71 -11.69 24.52
C GLU A 31 -14.37 -12.13 23.22
N LEU A 32 -13.56 -12.20 22.16
CA LEU A 32 -13.96 -12.65 20.83
C LEU A 32 -13.16 -13.92 20.49
N PRO A 33 -13.74 -15.12 20.57
CA PRO A 33 -13.12 -16.32 20.05
C PRO A 33 -13.04 -16.27 18.52
N TYR A 34 -11.91 -16.69 17.97
CA TYR A 34 -11.72 -16.71 16.52
C TYR A 34 -10.81 -17.84 16.07
N THR A 35 -10.99 -18.22 14.82
CA THR A 35 -10.16 -19.18 14.12
C THR A 35 -9.23 -18.45 13.14
N ALA A 36 -7.94 -18.75 13.19
CA ALA A 36 -6.95 -18.30 12.24
C ALA A 36 -6.60 -19.45 11.28
N THR A 37 -6.75 -19.23 9.97
CA THR A 37 -6.35 -20.17 8.93
C THR A 37 -5.31 -19.51 8.03
N THR A 38 -4.10 -20.05 7.98
CA THR A 38 -3.00 -19.50 7.19
C THR A 38 -2.39 -20.55 6.29
N GLY A 39 -1.92 -20.15 5.12
CA GLY A 39 -1.26 -21.04 4.18
C GLY A 39 -1.53 -20.68 2.72
N ARG A 40 -1.32 -21.64 1.83
CA ARG A 40 -1.42 -21.46 0.39
C ARG A 40 -2.66 -22.12 -0.19
N ILE A 41 -3.34 -21.38 -1.08
CA ILE A 41 -4.42 -21.88 -1.94
C ILE A 41 -3.90 -21.92 -3.38
N VAL A 42 -4.14 -23.02 -4.06
CA VAL A 42 -3.69 -23.24 -5.45
C VAL A 42 -4.75 -22.71 -6.41
N LEU A 43 -4.39 -21.69 -7.17
CA LEU A 43 -5.16 -21.29 -8.35
C LEU A 43 -4.88 -22.25 -9.49
N ARG A 44 -5.94 -22.64 -10.23
CA ARG A 44 -5.86 -23.58 -11.33
C ARG A 44 -6.47 -23.00 -12.59
N GLU A 45 -6.03 -23.48 -13.72
CA GLU A 45 -6.66 -23.22 -15.02
C GLU A 45 -7.06 -24.54 -15.68
N GLU A 46 -8.10 -24.47 -16.49
CA GLU A 46 -8.51 -25.57 -17.33
C GLU A 46 -7.54 -25.74 -18.50
N VAL A 47 -7.25 -26.97 -18.84
CA VAL A 47 -6.40 -27.31 -19.98
C VAL A 47 -7.26 -27.99 -21.03
N TYR A 48 -7.18 -27.50 -22.27
CA TYR A 48 -7.83 -28.08 -23.42
C TYR A 48 -6.82 -28.45 -24.49
N ASP A 49 -7.04 -29.57 -25.17
CA ASP A 49 -6.29 -30.02 -26.35
C ASP A 49 -7.31 -30.33 -27.44
N ASP A 50 -7.18 -29.67 -28.60
CA ASP A 50 -8.17 -29.71 -29.69
C ASP A 50 -9.64 -29.56 -29.24
N GLY A 51 -9.89 -28.66 -28.26
CA GLY A 51 -11.21 -28.43 -27.68
C GLY A 51 -11.69 -29.50 -26.69
N VAL A 52 -10.87 -30.51 -26.39
CA VAL A 52 -11.17 -31.55 -25.40
C VAL A 52 -10.54 -31.18 -24.06
N PHE A 53 -11.36 -31.16 -23.00
CA PHE A 53 -10.89 -30.90 -21.63
C PHE A 53 -9.92 -31.99 -21.16
N GLN A 54 -8.72 -31.56 -20.76
CA GLN A 54 -7.62 -32.41 -20.28
C GLN A 54 -7.42 -32.33 -18.75
N GLY A 55 -8.33 -31.67 -18.04
CA GLY A 55 -8.20 -31.45 -16.61
C GLY A 55 -7.74 -30.04 -16.26
N THR A 56 -7.16 -29.88 -15.08
CA THR A 56 -6.67 -28.59 -14.60
C THR A 56 -5.19 -28.65 -14.25
N ARG A 57 -4.48 -27.56 -14.49
CA ARG A 57 -3.09 -27.39 -13.99
C ARG A 57 -2.98 -26.23 -13.00
N ALA A 58 -2.01 -26.31 -12.10
CA ALA A 58 -1.73 -25.24 -11.18
C ALA A 58 -1.17 -24.02 -11.92
N LYS A 59 -1.68 -22.83 -11.58
CA LYS A 59 -1.20 -21.52 -12.06
C LYS A 59 -0.35 -20.81 -11.03
N ALA A 60 -0.82 -20.80 -9.79
CA ALA A 60 -0.17 -20.09 -8.69
C ALA A 60 -0.52 -20.75 -7.35
N GLU A 61 0.37 -20.57 -6.40
CA GLU A 61 0.15 -20.87 -4.99
C GLU A 61 0.06 -19.55 -4.24
N VAL A 62 -1.16 -19.11 -3.88
CA VAL A 62 -1.37 -17.81 -3.24
C VAL A 62 -1.49 -17.98 -1.74
N PHE A 63 -0.61 -17.28 -1.02
CA PHE A 63 -0.60 -17.28 0.44
C PHE A 63 -1.63 -16.30 0.98
N LEU A 64 -2.33 -16.71 2.02
CA LEU A 64 -3.26 -15.87 2.76
C LEU A 64 -3.26 -16.22 4.25
N THR A 65 -3.76 -15.28 5.04
CA THR A 65 -4.14 -15.48 6.44
C THR A 65 -5.57 -14.99 6.64
N ALA A 66 -6.46 -15.90 6.99
CA ALA A 66 -7.86 -15.60 7.27
C ALA A 66 -8.14 -15.69 8.76
N TYR A 67 -8.86 -14.70 9.29
CA TYR A 67 -9.39 -14.66 10.65
C TYR A 67 -10.90 -14.65 10.59
N THR A 68 -11.53 -15.64 11.19
CA THR A 68 -12.99 -15.77 11.24
C THR A 68 -13.45 -15.85 12.69
N ALA A 69 -14.41 -15.02 13.07
CA ALA A 69 -15.01 -15.12 14.41
C ALA A 69 -15.76 -16.46 14.54
N ASP A 70 -15.50 -17.14 15.65
CA ASP A 70 -16.22 -18.39 15.96
C ASP A 70 -17.69 -18.15 16.19
N ASP A 71 -18.61 -18.79 16.40
CA ASP A 71 -20.03 -18.56 16.76
C ASP A 71 -20.78 -17.46 15.98
N ALA A 72 -20.23 -16.97 14.87
CA ALA A 72 -20.86 -15.98 14.02
C ALA A 72 -21.57 -16.62 12.82
N ASP A 73 -22.76 -16.11 12.44
CA ASP A 73 -23.47 -16.57 11.26
C ASP A 73 -22.71 -16.13 9.98
N PRO A 74 -22.18 -17.07 9.19
CA PRO A 74 -21.42 -16.75 7.98
C PRO A 74 -22.26 -16.10 6.88
N THR A 75 -23.59 -16.10 6.98
CA THR A 75 -24.46 -15.47 5.98
C THR A 75 -24.65 -13.98 6.22
N THR A 76 -24.56 -13.53 7.46
CA THR A 76 -24.79 -12.15 7.88
C THR A 76 -23.51 -11.43 8.30
N ARG A 77 -22.51 -12.17 8.80
CA ARG A 77 -21.23 -11.57 9.19
C ARG A 77 -20.44 -11.11 7.96
N PRO A 78 -19.98 -9.85 7.94
CA PRO A 78 -19.19 -9.36 6.83
C PRO A 78 -17.85 -10.09 6.69
N VAL A 79 -17.26 -10.03 5.48
CA VAL A 79 -15.88 -10.44 5.22
C VAL A 79 -15.17 -9.34 4.45
N ALA A 80 -13.94 -9.02 4.88
CA ALA A 80 -13.08 -8.06 4.21
C ALA A 80 -11.84 -8.76 3.64
N PHE A 81 -11.59 -8.58 2.35
CA PHE A 81 -10.38 -9.00 1.67
C PHE A 81 -9.37 -7.86 1.68
N VAL A 82 -8.19 -8.10 2.23
CA VAL A 82 -7.23 -7.06 2.60
C VAL A 82 -5.90 -7.31 1.90
N PHE A 83 -5.32 -6.27 1.31
CA PHE A 83 -3.99 -6.33 0.70
C PHE A 83 -3.30 -4.97 0.69
N ASN A 84 -1.99 -4.99 0.83
CA ASN A 84 -1.13 -3.83 0.60
C ASN A 84 -0.88 -3.60 -0.90
N GLY A 85 -0.19 -2.54 -1.20
CA GLY A 85 0.13 -2.08 -2.54
C GLY A 85 1.56 -2.40 -2.99
N GLY A 86 2.33 -1.36 -3.22
CA GLY A 86 3.63 -1.37 -3.86
C GLY A 86 3.55 -0.81 -5.28
N PRO A 87 3.27 -1.61 -6.34
CA PRO A 87 3.10 -3.07 -6.37
C PRO A 87 4.34 -3.83 -5.88
N GLY A 88 4.13 -4.99 -5.26
CA GLY A 88 5.21 -5.85 -4.77
C GLY A 88 5.27 -6.03 -3.25
N SER A 89 4.36 -5.42 -2.48
CA SER A 89 4.29 -5.61 -1.02
C SER A 89 3.36 -6.75 -0.64
N ALA A 90 3.79 -7.58 0.31
CA ALA A 90 2.93 -8.50 1.03
C ALA A 90 1.95 -7.72 1.92
N SER A 91 0.86 -8.37 2.36
CA SER A 91 -0.17 -7.72 3.16
C SER A 91 0.22 -7.45 4.62
N LEU A 92 1.51 -7.54 4.93
CA LEU A 92 2.08 -7.48 6.27
C LEU A 92 1.74 -6.17 7.01
N TRP A 93 1.81 -5.03 6.32
CA TRP A 93 1.59 -3.71 6.92
C TRP A 93 0.17 -3.54 7.45
N LEU A 94 -0.83 -3.90 6.64
CA LEU A 94 -2.22 -3.89 7.10
C LEU A 94 -2.52 -5.00 8.09
N HIS A 95 -1.88 -6.16 7.93
CA HIS A 95 -2.10 -7.34 8.77
C HIS A 95 -1.59 -7.12 10.19
N LEU A 96 -0.27 -6.96 10.36
CA LEU A 96 0.38 -6.84 11.67
C LEU A 96 0.62 -5.40 12.12
N GLY A 97 0.39 -4.43 11.25
CA GLY A 97 0.52 -3.01 11.59
C GLY A 97 -0.79 -2.37 12.05
N LEU A 98 -1.96 -2.81 11.51
CA LEU A 98 -3.20 -2.05 11.70
C LEU A 98 -4.43 -2.91 12.00
N LEU A 99 -4.83 -3.84 11.12
CA LEU A 99 -6.18 -4.40 11.08
C LEU A 99 -6.32 -5.77 11.75
N GLY A 100 -5.24 -6.55 11.80
CA GLY A 100 -5.25 -7.92 12.32
C GLY A 100 -5.49 -7.99 13.84
N PRO A 101 -5.81 -9.18 14.37
CA PRO A 101 -6.04 -9.37 15.81
C PRO A 101 -4.78 -9.23 16.66
N ARG A 102 -3.61 -9.29 16.04
CA ARG A 102 -2.31 -9.01 16.65
C ARG A 102 -1.62 -7.91 15.86
N ARG A 103 -0.91 -7.02 16.53
CA ARG A 103 -0.12 -5.96 15.90
C ARG A 103 1.26 -5.83 16.51
N VAL A 104 2.19 -5.30 15.74
CA VAL A 104 3.49 -4.89 16.25
C VAL A 104 3.28 -3.74 17.24
N LEU A 105 3.98 -3.80 18.36
CA LEU A 105 4.02 -2.70 19.32
C LEU A 105 4.86 -1.57 18.71
N ALA A 106 4.21 -0.56 18.18
CA ALA A 106 4.86 0.64 17.67
C ALA A 106 5.22 1.61 18.81
N GLY A 107 6.24 2.44 18.57
CA GLY A 107 6.55 3.59 19.41
C GLY A 107 5.50 4.70 19.29
N ASP A 108 5.72 5.79 20.01
CA ASP A 108 4.89 7.00 19.86
C ASP A 108 5.20 7.72 18.53
N ALA A 109 4.31 8.61 18.13
CA ALA A 109 4.42 9.31 16.87
C ALA A 109 5.75 10.11 16.74
N GLY A 110 6.57 9.73 15.77
CA GLY A 110 7.89 10.33 15.54
C GLY A 110 9.03 9.67 16.32
N GLU A 111 8.76 8.64 17.14
CA GLU A 111 9.78 7.92 17.90
C GLU A 111 9.68 6.41 17.60
N PRO A 112 10.76 5.76 17.13
CA PRO A 112 10.76 4.32 16.91
C PRO A 112 10.64 3.57 18.25
N ALA A 113 9.97 2.41 18.21
CA ALA A 113 9.94 1.53 19.36
C ALA A 113 11.35 1.01 19.70
N ALA A 114 11.68 0.97 21.00
CA ALA A 114 12.94 0.36 21.43
C ALA A 114 12.84 -1.19 21.40
N PRO A 115 13.89 -1.92 21.00
CA PRO A 115 13.94 -3.37 21.12
C PRO A 115 13.90 -3.80 22.61
N PRO A 116 13.39 -5.01 22.92
CA PRO A 116 12.93 -6.04 21.98
C PRO A 116 11.56 -5.72 21.39
N TYR A 117 11.41 -5.94 20.08
CA TYR A 117 10.12 -5.77 19.41
C TYR A 117 9.14 -6.87 19.81
N ALA A 118 7.86 -6.52 19.93
CA ALA A 118 6.83 -7.42 20.40
C ALA A 118 5.57 -7.38 19.53
N LEU A 119 4.88 -8.52 19.45
CA LEU A 119 3.50 -8.60 18.97
C LEU A 119 2.56 -8.57 20.19
N VAL A 120 1.60 -7.66 20.14
CA VAL A 120 0.57 -7.50 21.17
C VAL A 120 -0.83 -7.75 20.60
N ASP A 121 -1.80 -8.01 21.47
CA ASP A 121 -3.20 -8.06 21.06
C ASP A 121 -3.65 -6.69 20.55
N ASN A 122 -4.42 -6.69 19.47
CA ASN A 122 -4.97 -5.48 18.90
C ASN A 122 -6.45 -5.35 19.27
N ALA A 123 -6.72 -4.65 20.37
CA ALA A 123 -8.10 -4.42 20.85
C ALA A 123 -8.98 -3.64 19.87
N GLU A 124 -8.35 -2.92 18.93
CA GLU A 124 -9.00 -2.12 17.87
C GLU A 124 -9.07 -2.86 16.52
N SER A 125 -8.77 -4.16 16.51
CA SER A 125 -8.84 -4.97 15.30
C SER A 125 -10.23 -4.91 14.67
N LEU A 126 -10.27 -4.78 13.33
CA LEU A 126 -11.52 -4.89 12.59
C LEU A 126 -12.20 -6.26 12.72
N LEU A 127 -11.49 -7.27 13.23
CA LEU A 127 -12.09 -8.57 13.51
C LEU A 127 -13.29 -8.48 14.46
N ALA A 128 -13.39 -7.45 15.28
CA ALA A 128 -14.58 -7.18 16.09
C ALA A 128 -15.86 -7.01 15.24
N HIS A 129 -15.74 -6.59 14.00
CA HIS A 129 -16.88 -6.21 13.13
C HIS A 129 -16.98 -7.04 11.85
N THR A 130 -15.90 -7.59 11.34
CA THR A 130 -15.82 -8.31 10.07
C THR A 130 -14.77 -9.41 10.14
N ASP A 131 -14.99 -10.51 9.44
CA ASP A 131 -13.90 -11.46 9.20
C ASP A 131 -12.86 -10.84 8.26
N LEU A 132 -11.60 -11.24 8.39
CA LEU A 132 -10.48 -10.63 7.68
C LEU A 132 -9.72 -11.69 6.88
N VAL A 133 -9.47 -11.42 5.62
CA VAL A 133 -8.65 -12.28 4.74
C VAL A 133 -7.52 -11.45 4.16
N PHE A 134 -6.34 -11.57 4.76
CA PHE A 134 -5.12 -10.93 4.28
C PHE A 134 -4.51 -11.76 3.17
N ILE A 135 -4.35 -11.16 1.99
CA ILE A 135 -3.87 -11.83 0.79
C ILE A 135 -2.51 -11.26 0.42
N ASP A 136 -1.52 -12.12 0.24
CA ASP A 136 -0.25 -11.73 -0.36
C ASP A 136 -0.39 -11.78 -1.89
N PRO A 137 -0.35 -10.64 -2.60
CA PRO A 137 -0.42 -10.61 -4.04
C PRO A 137 0.71 -11.41 -4.71
N MET A 138 0.58 -11.64 -6.01
CA MET A 138 1.55 -12.46 -6.76
C MET A 138 2.98 -11.94 -6.62
N SER A 139 3.91 -12.88 -6.38
CA SER A 139 5.35 -12.65 -6.15
C SER A 139 5.69 -11.89 -4.87
N THR A 140 4.72 -11.71 -3.96
CA THR A 140 4.95 -11.11 -2.63
C THR A 140 4.84 -12.17 -1.53
N GLY A 141 5.38 -11.88 -0.34
CA GLY A 141 5.31 -12.80 0.78
C GLY A 141 5.66 -14.25 0.40
N TYR A 142 4.75 -15.16 0.66
CA TYR A 142 4.89 -16.58 0.30
C TYR A 142 4.13 -17.00 -0.97
N THR A 143 3.57 -16.05 -1.70
CA THR A 143 2.86 -16.30 -2.96
C THR A 143 3.82 -16.48 -4.11
N ARG A 144 3.67 -17.56 -4.88
CA ARG A 144 4.53 -17.88 -6.04
C ARG A 144 3.69 -18.38 -7.21
N ALA A 145 4.16 -18.08 -8.43
CA ALA A 145 3.68 -18.77 -9.62
C ALA A 145 4.01 -20.27 -9.51
N ALA A 146 3.13 -21.13 -10.01
CA ALA A 146 3.37 -22.57 -10.02
C ALA A 146 4.51 -22.93 -11.00
N GLU A 147 5.09 -24.11 -10.82
CA GLU A 147 6.14 -24.61 -11.73
C GLU A 147 5.66 -24.61 -13.19
N GLY A 148 6.48 -24.07 -14.08
CA GLY A 148 6.17 -23.91 -15.51
C GLY A 148 5.35 -22.67 -15.86
N GLN A 149 4.90 -21.89 -14.89
CA GLN A 149 4.24 -20.60 -15.09
C GLN A 149 5.23 -19.44 -15.04
N LYS A 150 4.91 -18.34 -15.72
CA LYS A 150 5.76 -17.14 -15.73
C LYS A 150 5.27 -16.14 -14.68
N PRO A 151 6.06 -15.79 -13.65
CA PRO A 151 5.66 -14.78 -12.65
C PRO A 151 5.25 -13.45 -13.28
N GLY A 152 5.92 -13.04 -14.38
CA GLY A 152 5.61 -11.79 -15.08
C GLY A 152 4.20 -11.68 -15.65
N ASP A 153 3.51 -12.80 -15.90
CA ASP A 153 2.13 -12.78 -16.39
C ASP A 153 1.14 -12.21 -15.35
N TYR A 154 1.55 -12.13 -14.07
CA TYR A 154 0.77 -11.63 -12.96
C TYR A 154 1.17 -10.23 -12.49
N HIS A 155 2.26 -9.65 -13.03
CA HIS A 155 2.76 -8.35 -12.59
C HIS A 155 2.08 -7.18 -13.31
N GLY A 156 1.42 -7.45 -14.45
CA GLY A 156 0.60 -6.46 -15.14
C GLY A 156 -0.79 -6.34 -14.51
N TYR A 157 -1.43 -5.19 -14.74
CA TYR A 157 -2.76 -4.85 -14.22
C TYR A 157 -3.79 -5.98 -14.39
N ALA A 158 -3.97 -6.49 -15.61
CA ALA A 158 -4.98 -7.52 -15.88
C ALA A 158 -4.68 -8.87 -15.18
N GLY A 159 -3.41 -9.27 -15.12
CA GLY A 159 -2.98 -10.50 -14.46
C GLY A 159 -3.15 -10.44 -12.95
N ASP A 160 -2.80 -9.31 -12.34
CA ASP A 160 -2.97 -9.04 -10.91
C ASP A 160 -4.45 -9.13 -10.51
N ILE A 161 -5.32 -8.38 -11.19
CA ILE A 161 -6.76 -8.34 -10.91
C ILE A 161 -7.41 -9.71 -11.11
N SER A 162 -7.08 -10.41 -12.19
CA SER A 162 -7.62 -11.74 -12.48
C SER A 162 -7.23 -12.75 -11.40
N ALA A 163 -5.97 -12.77 -10.98
CA ALA A 163 -5.48 -13.72 -9.98
C ALA A 163 -6.10 -13.48 -8.60
N ILE A 164 -6.15 -12.23 -8.15
CA ILE A 164 -6.74 -11.89 -6.85
C ILE A 164 -8.26 -12.08 -6.88
N GLY A 165 -8.94 -11.71 -7.97
CA GLY A 165 -10.39 -11.95 -8.15
C GLY A 165 -10.73 -13.42 -8.07
N GLU A 166 -9.97 -14.29 -8.73
CA GLU A 166 -10.16 -15.73 -8.68
C GLU A 166 -9.92 -16.30 -7.28
N LEU A 167 -8.90 -15.83 -6.56
CA LEU A 167 -8.66 -16.23 -5.17
C LEU A 167 -9.86 -15.85 -4.28
N ILE A 168 -10.36 -14.63 -4.39
CA ILE A 168 -11.52 -14.15 -3.63
C ILE A 168 -12.74 -15.04 -3.92
N ARG A 169 -12.99 -15.36 -5.18
CA ARG A 169 -14.08 -16.24 -5.59
C ARG A 169 -13.94 -17.66 -5.00
N LEU A 170 -12.74 -18.24 -5.10
CA LEU A 170 -12.46 -19.57 -4.55
C LEU A 170 -12.63 -19.61 -3.04
N TRP A 171 -12.05 -18.64 -2.32
CA TRP A 171 -12.17 -18.56 -0.88
C TRP A 171 -13.63 -18.40 -0.45
N THR A 172 -14.36 -17.48 -1.08
CA THR A 172 -15.78 -17.25 -0.82
C THR A 172 -16.62 -18.52 -1.01
N SER A 173 -16.36 -19.28 -2.08
CA SER A 173 -17.05 -20.52 -2.38
C SER A 173 -16.73 -21.63 -1.36
N ARG A 174 -15.45 -21.82 -1.05
CA ARG A 174 -14.97 -22.85 -0.11
C ARG A 174 -15.43 -22.61 1.32
N GLN A 175 -15.55 -21.33 1.71
CA GLN A 175 -15.99 -20.93 3.05
C GLN A 175 -17.51 -20.69 3.13
N SER A 176 -18.26 -20.97 2.05
CA SER A 176 -19.72 -20.78 1.99
C SER A 176 -20.16 -19.33 2.30
N ARG A 177 -19.36 -18.33 1.84
CA ARG A 177 -19.54 -16.92 2.18
C ARG A 177 -20.20 -16.09 1.07
N TRP A 178 -20.92 -16.72 0.15
CA TRP A 178 -21.60 -16.00 -0.94
C TRP A 178 -22.65 -14.99 -0.45
N LEU A 179 -23.35 -15.29 0.64
CA LEU A 179 -24.36 -14.40 1.23
C LEU A 179 -23.77 -13.33 2.15
N SER A 180 -22.53 -13.48 2.61
CA SER A 180 -21.86 -12.48 3.46
C SER A 180 -21.76 -11.13 2.76
N PRO A 181 -21.99 -10.02 3.46
CA PRO A 181 -21.55 -8.70 2.99
C PRO A 181 -20.03 -8.71 2.75
N LYS A 182 -19.59 -8.21 1.59
CA LYS A 182 -18.19 -8.27 1.14
C LYS A 182 -17.59 -6.89 1.02
N PHE A 183 -16.39 -6.75 1.58
CA PHE A 183 -15.60 -5.53 1.53
C PHE A 183 -14.21 -5.83 0.96
N VAL A 184 -13.62 -4.84 0.32
CA VAL A 184 -12.20 -4.86 -0.08
C VAL A 184 -11.49 -3.70 0.58
N ILE A 185 -10.35 -3.98 1.19
CA ILE A 185 -9.50 -3.00 1.86
C ILE A 185 -8.14 -3.01 1.17
N GLY A 186 -7.79 -1.90 0.54
CA GLY A 186 -6.51 -1.74 -0.15
C GLY A 186 -5.73 -0.54 0.37
N GLU A 187 -4.41 -0.66 0.41
CA GLU A 187 -3.49 0.43 0.76
C GLU A 187 -2.61 0.76 -0.44
N SER A 188 -2.36 2.07 -0.70
CA SER A 188 -1.49 2.57 -1.77
C SER A 188 -1.90 2.02 -3.15
N TYR A 189 -1.05 1.35 -3.91
CA TYR A 189 -1.41 0.65 -5.16
C TYR A 189 -2.57 -0.35 -4.94
N GLY A 190 -2.73 -0.91 -3.74
CA GLY A 190 -3.86 -1.75 -3.38
C GLY A 190 -5.22 -1.04 -3.49
N THR A 191 -5.26 0.29 -3.47
CA THR A 191 -6.50 1.06 -3.71
C THR A 191 -6.92 1.01 -5.18
N LEU A 192 -5.96 1.13 -6.10
CA LEU A 192 -6.19 0.93 -7.54
C LEU A 192 -6.63 -0.51 -7.81
N ARG A 193 -5.94 -1.50 -7.20
CA ARG A 193 -6.36 -2.91 -7.26
C ARG A 193 -7.79 -3.09 -6.75
N GLY A 194 -8.13 -2.50 -5.60
CA GLY A 194 -9.46 -2.59 -5.00
C GLY A 194 -10.57 -2.02 -5.88
N ALA A 195 -10.32 -0.86 -6.49
CA ALA A 195 -11.25 -0.24 -7.44
C ALA A 195 -11.46 -1.12 -8.69
N ALA A 196 -10.37 -1.65 -9.26
CA ALA A 196 -10.43 -2.56 -10.40
C ALA A 196 -11.12 -3.90 -10.07
N LEU A 197 -10.87 -4.44 -8.87
CA LEU A 197 -11.55 -5.65 -8.40
C LEU A 197 -13.05 -5.44 -8.24
N ALA A 198 -13.51 -4.26 -7.90
CA ALA A 198 -14.95 -3.98 -7.81
C ALA A 198 -15.65 -4.22 -9.14
N GLU A 199 -15.07 -3.77 -10.26
CA GLU A 199 -15.59 -4.04 -11.60
C GLU A 199 -15.46 -5.53 -11.95
N HIS A 200 -14.29 -6.12 -11.75
CA HIS A 200 -14.00 -7.50 -12.10
C HIS A 200 -14.86 -8.51 -11.34
N LEU A 201 -15.07 -8.30 -10.04
CA LEU A 201 -15.89 -9.19 -9.21
C LEU A 201 -17.36 -9.05 -9.55
N GLN A 202 -17.88 -7.84 -9.74
CA GLN A 202 -19.31 -7.59 -10.01
C GLN A 202 -19.71 -7.99 -11.43
N GLY A 203 -18.88 -7.72 -12.42
CA GLY A 203 -19.14 -8.07 -13.81
C GLY A 203 -18.88 -9.55 -14.09
N PRO A 204 -17.65 -9.96 -14.44
CA PRO A 204 -17.35 -11.32 -14.86
C PRO A 204 -17.69 -12.41 -13.83
N LEU A 205 -17.57 -12.14 -12.53
CA LEU A 205 -17.74 -13.14 -11.47
C LEU A 205 -19.09 -13.05 -10.75
N GLY A 206 -19.93 -12.05 -11.03
CA GLY A 206 -21.26 -11.89 -10.42
C GLY A 206 -21.22 -11.71 -8.89
N MET A 207 -20.09 -11.26 -8.35
CA MET A 207 -19.88 -11.08 -6.91
C MET A 207 -19.93 -9.60 -6.56
N TYR A 208 -20.99 -9.17 -5.90
CA TYR A 208 -21.18 -7.77 -5.51
C TYR A 208 -20.45 -7.45 -4.22
N LEU A 209 -19.80 -6.27 -4.20
CA LEU A 209 -19.17 -5.70 -3.02
C LEU A 209 -20.12 -4.74 -2.31
N ASN A 210 -20.05 -4.72 -0.99
CA ASN A 210 -20.78 -3.78 -0.14
C ASN A 210 -20.00 -2.49 0.12
N GLY A 211 -18.66 -2.52 -0.05
CA GLY A 211 -17.84 -1.33 0.10
C GLY A 211 -16.36 -1.54 -0.18
N LEU A 212 -15.68 -0.42 -0.37
CA LEU A 212 -14.23 -0.31 -0.51
C LEU A 212 -13.69 0.56 0.61
N VAL A 213 -12.57 0.16 1.21
CA VAL A 213 -11.78 1.00 2.12
C VAL A 213 -10.44 1.27 1.45
N LEU A 214 -10.19 2.53 1.14
CA LEU A 214 -9.04 2.98 0.38
C LEU A 214 -8.09 3.75 1.32
N ILE A 215 -6.99 3.11 1.71
CA ILE A 215 -6.00 3.66 2.64
C ILE A 215 -4.84 4.23 1.82
N SER A 216 -4.46 5.49 2.08
CA SER A 216 -3.41 6.18 1.31
C SER A 216 -3.62 6.05 -0.20
N SER A 217 -4.78 6.50 -0.64
CA SER A 217 -5.35 6.19 -1.96
C SER A 217 -4.53 6.72 -3.13
N VAL A 218 -4.24 5.84 -4.11
CA VAL A 218 -3.67 6.18 -5.41
C VAL A 218 -4.54 5.55 -6.49
N LEU A 219 -5.47 6.35 -7.04
CA LEU A 219 -6.37 5.92 -8.12
C LEU A 219 -5.91 6.44 -9.49
N ASP A 220 -5.09 7.48 -9.50
CA ASP A 220 -4.49 8.07 -10.68
C ASP A 220 -2.97 8.21 -10.45
N LEU A 221 -2.19 7.38 -11.13
CA LEU A 221 -0.73 7.35 -10.97
C LEU A 221 -0.06 8.68 -11.35
N SER A 222 -0.70 9.52 -12.19
CA SER A 222 -0.18 10.84 -12.50
C SER A 222 -0.10 11.77 -11.27
N SER A 223 -0.86 11.47 -10.21
CA SER A 223 -0.84 12.24 -8.98
C SER A 223 0.46 12.10 -8.17
N ILE A 224 1.27 11.10 -8.46
CA ILE A 224 2.54 10.78 -7.78
C ILE A 224 3.72 10.62 -8.75
N ASP A 225 3.52 10.88 -10.05
CA ASP A 225 4.54 10.75 -11.08
C ASP A 225 5.30 12.07 -11.23
N PHE A 226 6.42 12.20 -10.55
CA PHE A 226 7.34 13.34 -10.63
C PHE A 226 8.39 13.18 -11.74
N GLU A 227 8.58 11.97 -12.28
CA GLU A 227 9.60 11.70 -13.29
C GLU A 227 9.18 12.17 -14.68
N ASN A 228 7.89 12.22 -14.93
CA ASN A 228 7.35 12.68 -16.20
C ASN A 228 7.37 14.21 -16.30
N GLN A 229 8.34 14.75 -17.01
CA GLN A 229 8.53 16.21 -17.23
C GLN A 229 7.32 16.95 -17.83
N ARG A 230 6.30 16.24 -18.30
CA ARG A 230 5.04 16.82 -18.79
C ARG A 230 3.94 16.83 -17.73
N ASN A 231 4.22 16.29 -16.55
CA ASN A 231 3.27 16.17 -15.46
C ASN A 231 3.61 17.14 -14.33
N ASP A 232 2.93 18.29 -14.34
CA ASP A 232 3.06 19.29 -13.26
C ASP A 232 2.10 19.02 -12.09
N ARG A 233 1.16 18.08 -12.24
CA ARG A 233 0.10 17.82 -11.27
C ARG A 233 0.63 17.33 -9.92
N ALA A 234 1.59 16.42 -9.91
CA ALA A 234 2.18 15.89 -8.69
C ALA A 234 2.77 16.99 -7.81
N HIS A 235 3.47 17.96 -8.39
CA HIS A 235 4.07 19.08 -7.65
C HIS A 235 3.02 19.92 -6.93
N ALA A 236 1.89 20.23 -7.59
CA ALA A 236 0.81 20.99 -6.97
C ALA A 236 0.11 20.19 -5.85
N LEU A 237 -0.19 18.90 -6.09
CA LEU A 237 -0.88 18.06 -5.12
C LEU A 237 -0.08 17.80 -3.84
N TYR A 238 1.26 17.78 -3.90
CA TYR A 238 2.11 17.57 -2.74
C TYR A 238 2.37 18.84 -1.91
N LEU A 239 2.08 20.02 -2.43
CA LEU A 239 2.37 21.27 -1.74
C LEU A 239 1.74 21.39 -0.34
N PRO A 240 0.45 21.03 -0.11
CA PRO A 240 -0.12 21.05 1.23
C PRO A 240 0.58 20.09 2.20
N PHE A 241 1.02 18.93 1.71
CA PHE A 241 1.78 17.97 2.50
C PHE A 241 3.17 18.54 2.89
N TYR A 242 3.88 19.18 1.96
CA TYR A 242 5.15 19.84 2.26
C TYR A 242 4.98 20.94 3.29
N ALA A 243 3.93 21.74 3.18
CA ALA A 243 3.63 22.81 4.12
C ALA A 243 3.32 22.26 5.54
N ALA A 244 2.57 21.18 5.66
CA ALA A 244 2.30 20.51 6.92
C ALA A 244 3.59 19.95 7.55
N THR A 245 4.43 19.31 6.74
CA THR A 245 5.74 18.79 7.16
C THR A 245 6.66 19.90 7.62
N ALA A 246 6.80 20.98 6.85
CA ALA A 246 7.58 22.15 7.22
C ALA A 246 7.08 22.78 8.53
N HIS A 247 5.77 22.88 8.72
CA HIS A 247 5.18 23.37 9.97
C HIS A 247 5.57 22.47 11.16
N ARG A 248 5.45 21.16 11.01
CA ARG A 248 5.85 20.18 12.04
C ARG A 248 7.31 20.36 12.48
N HIS A 249 8.18 20.69 11.53
CA HIS A 249 9.61 20.91 11.77
C HIS A 249 9.99 22.39 12.04
N GLY A 250 9.01 23.20 12.47
CA GLY A 250 9.25 24.54 13.01
C GLY A 250 9.58 25.62 11.97
N LYS A 251 9.34 25.37 10.66
CA LYS A 251 9.64 26.32 9.58
C LYS A 251 8.59 27.46 9.46
N HIS A 252 7.49 27.41 10.23
CA HIS A 252 6.42 28.43 10.23
C HIS A 252 6.20 29.02 11.65
N PRO A 253 7.17 29.75 12.20
CA PRO A 253 7.05 30.28 13.56
C PRO A 253 5.85 31.23 13.68
N GLY A 254 5.06 31.06 14.74
CA GLY A 254 3.92 31.93 15.06
C GLY A 254 2.65 31.70 14.22
N ARG A 255 2.63 30.70 13.32
CA ARG A 255 1.44 30.34 12.52
C ARG A 255 0.81 29.05 13.02
N SER A 256 -0.50 28.94 12.94
CA SER A 256 -1.18 27.67 13.17
C SER A 256 -0.96 26.72 11.99
N ARG A 257 -1.03 25.39 12.25
CA ARG A 257 -0.98 24.38 11.20
C ARG A 257 -2.12 24.57 10.19
N ASP A 258 -3.30 24.86 10.68
CA ASP A 258 -4.50 24.93 9.84
C ASP A 258 -4.47 26.15 8.91
N ASP A 259 -3.93 27.29 9.36
CA ASP A 259 -3.70 28.46 8.50
C ASP A 259 -2.66 28.17 7.39
N VAL A 260 -1.58 27.46 7.75
CA VAL A 260 -0.54 27.09 6.77
C VAL A 260 -1.09 26.12 5.74
N LEU A 261 -1.87 25.13 6.18
CA LEU A 261 -2.52 24.16 5.28
C LEU A 261 -3.53 24.82 4.35
N ALA A 262 -4.38 25.70 4.89
CA ALA A 262 -5.39 26.40 4.09
C ALA A 262 -4.75 27.25 2.98
N GLU A 263 -3.68 27.99 3.31
CA GLU A 263 -2.94 28.79 2.33
C GLU A 263 -2.27 27.91 1.27
N ALA A 264 -1.61 26.82 1.69
CA ALA A 264 -0.94 25.91 0.76
C ALA A 264 -1.96 25.22 -0.16
N GLN A 265 -3.11 24.83 0.34
CA GLN A 265 -4.20 24.26 -0.45
C GLN A 265 -4.75 25.27 -1.46
N GLU A 266 -5.02 26.50 -1.04
CA GLU A 266 -5.50 27.54 -1.95
C GLU A 266 -4.51 27.82 -3.07
N TYR A 267 -3.21 27.93 -2.75
CA TYR A 267 -2.17 28.16 -3.76
C TYR A 267 -2.02 26.94 -4.70
N ALA A 268 -2.07 25.73 -4.17
CA ALA A 268 -2.00 24.49 -4.96
C ALA A 268 -3.17 24.33 -5.93
N ASP A 269 -4.36 24.76 -5.54
CA ASP A 269 -5.57 24.61 -6.36
C ASP A 269 -5.71 25.70 -7.44
N ARG A 270 -5.16 26.90 -7.23
CA ARG A 270 -5.44 28.06 -8.06
C ARG A 270 -4.22 28.57 -8.82
N ASP A 271 -3.17 28.90 -8.11
CA ASP A 271 -2.08 29.69 -8.67
C ASP A 271 -0.91 28.81 -9.12
N TYR A 272 -0.54 27.80 -8.36
CA TYR A 272 0.62 26.97 -8.66
C TYR A 272 0.52 26.20 -9.99
N PRO A 273 -0.63 25.59 -10.36
CA PRO A 273 -0.78 24.97 -11.69
C PRO A 273 -0.62 25.97 -12.82
N TRP A 274 -1.13 27.19 -12.64
CA TRP A 274 -0.95 28.26 -13.62
C TRP A 274 0.52 28.67 -13.74
N VAL A 275 1.22 28.87 -12.63
CA VAL A 275 2.65 29.19 -12.59
C VAL A 275 3.47 28.12 -13.32
N LEU A 276 3.25 26.84 -13.01
CA LEU A 276 3.94 25.72 -13.67
C LEU A 276 3.67 25.67 -15.17
N SER A 277 2.43 25.92 -15.60
CA SER A 277 2.04 25.92 -17.01
C SER A 277 2.68 27.05 -17.84
N ARG A 278 3.07 28.14 -17.18
CA ARG A 278 3.74 29.28 -17.85
C ARG A 278 5.21 28.98 -18.16
N GLY A 279 5.90 28.21 -17.29
CA GLY A 279 7.29 27.84 -17.49
C GLY A 279 8.19 29.06 -17.81
N SER A 280 8.93 29.01 -18.91
CA SER A 280 9.81 30.11 -19.34
C SER A 280 9.08 31.41 -19.77
N ARG A 281 7.74 31.42 -19.81
CA ARG A 281 6.94 32.61 -20.11
C ARG A 281 6.59 33.43 -18.87
N LEU A 282 6.98 33.00 -17.67
CA LEU A 282 6.88 33.83 -16.48
C LEU A 282 7.78 35.05 -16.62
N THR A 283 7.26 36.22 -16.25
CA THR A 283 8.11 37.41 -16.06
C THR A 283 9.00 37.22 -14.85
N ALA A 284 10.08 38.00 -14.74
CA ALA A 284 10.98 37.95 -13.60
C ALA A 284 10.24 38.20 -12.25
N ALA A 285 9.25 39.09 -12.28
CA ALA A 285 8.44 39.40 -11.08
C ALA A 285 7.52 38.23 -10.71
N GLU A 286 6.81 37.63 -11.64
CA GLU A 286 5.95 36.46 -11.41
C GLU A 286 6.77 35.26 -10.89
N ARG A 287 7.97 35.04 -11.45
CA ARG A 287 8.88 34.00 -10.98
C ARG A 287 9.35 34.24 -9.56
N ALA A 288 9.79 35.47 -9.25
CA ALA A 288 10.24 35.83 -7.91
C ALA A 288 9.14 35.67 -6.85
N ASP A 289 7.90 36.06 -7.18
CA ASP A 289 6.75 35.89 -6.29
C ASP A 289 6.43 34.41 -6.06
N ALA A 290 6.45 33.59 -7.12
CA ALA A 290 6.27 32.15 -7.01
C ALA A 290 7.37 31.48 -6.17
N VAL A 291 8.63 31.84 -6.37
CA VAL A 291 9.78 31.36 -5.57
C VAL A 291 9.59 31.70 -4.10
N ALA A 292 9.28 32.96 -3.78
CA ALA A 292 9.08 33.39 -2.39
C ALA A 292 7.89 32.67 -1.74
N THR A 293 6.79 32.48 -2.47
CA THR A 293 5.60 31.78 -1.97
C THR A 293 5.90 30.32 -1.69
N LEU A 294 6.51 29.60 -2.64
CA LEU A 294 6.86 28.20 -2.46
C LEU A 294 7.90 28.01 -1.35
N ALA A 295 8.94 28.84 -1.28
CA ALA A 295 9.94 28.78 -0.22
C ALA A 295 9.30 28.96 1.17
N ARG A 296 8.42 29.91 1.30
CA ARG A 296 7.68 30.18 2.54
C ARG A 296 6.76 29.03 2.93
N LEU A 297 6.04 28.42 1.98
CA LEU A 297 5.14 27.31 2.27
C LEU A 297 5.87 26.00 2.54
N THR A 298 6.93 25.71 1.80
CA THR A 298 7.66 24.44 1.91
C THR A 298 8.76 24.44 2.97
N GLY A 299 9.15 25.64 3.47
CA GLY A 299 10.27 25.77 4.40
C GLY A 299 11.64 25.61 3.76
N LEU A 300 11.72 25.52 2.44
CA LEU A 300 12.96 25.47 1.67
C LEU A 300 13.52 26.87 1.40
N SER A 301 14.79 26.98 0.99
CA SER A 301 15.36 28.26 0.59
C SER A 301 14.84 28.72 -0.77
N GLU A 302 14.75 30.03 -1.00
CA GLU A 302 14.40 30.60 -2.32
C GLU A 302 15.39 30.14 -3.40
N GLU A 303 16.68 30.05 -3.08
CA GLU A 303 17.69 29.54 -3.99
C GLU A 303 17.41 28.10 -4.43
N TYR A 304 17.01 27.24 -3.50
CA TYR A 304 16.67 25.86 -3.84
C TYR A 304 15.43 25.80 -4.75
N VAL A 305 14.37 26.52 -4.39
CA VAL A 305 13.11 26.55 -5.15
C VAL A 305 13.34 27.09 -6.57
N ASP A 306 14.14 28.15 -6.71
CA ASP A 306 14.47 28.72 -8.02
C ASP A 306 15.30 27.74 -8.87
N ARG A 307 16.30 27.08 -8.29
CA ARG A 307 17.14 26.08 -8.97
C ARG A 307 16.37 24.79 -9.31
N ALA A 308 15.35 24.45 -8.53
CA ALA A 308 14.45 23.35 -8.81
C ALA A 308 13.42 23.68 -9.93
N ASP A 309 13.52 24.86 -10.53
CA ASP A 309 12.58 25.39 -11.53
C ASP A 309 11.12 25.33 -11.05
N LEU A 310 10.91 25.68 -9.78
CA LEU A 310 9.62 25.66 -9.08
C LEU A 310 9.00 24.26 -8.95
N ARG A 311 9.70 23.17 -9.30
CA ARG A 311 9.25 21.78 -9.29
C ARG A 311 9.97 21.00 -8.18
N ILE A 312 9.30 20.90 -7.04
CA ILE A 312 9.84 20.23 -5.87
C ILE A 312 9.42 18.78 -5.90
N GLU A 313 10.37 17.88 -6.07
CA GLU A 313 10.17 16.43 -6.05
C GLU A 313 10.29 15.92 -4.61
N HIS A 314 9.49 14.89 -4.24
CA HIS A 314 9.32 14.51 -2.84
C HIS A 314 10.57 13.88 -2.20
N TRP A 315 11.36 13.04 -2.91
CA TRP A 315 12.58 12.47 -2.36
C TRP A 315 13.64 13.53 -2.07
N ARG A 316 13.71 14.53 -2.95
CA ARG A 316 14.60 15.70 -2.78
C ARG A 316 14.11 16.57 -1.63
N TYR A 317 12.79 16.77 -1.50
CA TYR A 317 12.22 17.53 -0.41
C TYR A 317 12.57 16.94 0.96
N PHE A 318 12.45 15.63 1.14
CA PHE A 318 12.77 14.94 2.39
C PHE A 318 14.23 15.06 2.77
N GLY A 319 15.13 15.04 1.79
CA GLY A 319 16.56 15.27 2.00
C GLY A 319 16.92 16.72 2.28
N GLU A 320 16.17 17.69 1.72
CA GLU A 320 16.51 19.11 1.75
C GLU A 320 16.00 19.85 2.98
N LEU A 321 14.79 19.55 3.46
CA LEU A 321 14.11 20.34 4.49
C LEU A 321 14.95 20.57 5.77
N LEU A 322 15.68 19.56 6.21
CA LEU A 322 16.52 19.58 7.42
C LEU A 322 18.02 19.41 7.09
N ARG A 323 18.43 19.70 5.88
CA ARG A 323 19.81 19.51 5.40
C ARG A 323 20.83 20.28 6.25
N ALA A 324 20.52 21.52 6.63
CA ALA A 324 21.41 22.34 7.50
C ALA A 324 21.65 21.69 8.87
N GLU A 325 20.72 20.85 9.33
CA GLU A 325 20.79 20.11 10.59
C GLU A 325 21.44 18.73 10.39
N ARG A 326 21.82 18.38 9.15
CA ARG A 326 22.34 17.07 8.73
C ARG A 326 21.36 15.95 9.05
N ARG A 327 20.08 16.21 8.82
CA ARG A 327 18.97 15.26 9.03
C ARG A 327 18.13 15.14 7.78
N THR A 328 17.48 14.01 7.66
CA THR A 328 16.45 13.73 6.64
C THR A 328 15.10 13.47 7.31
N VAL A 329 14.03 13.71 6.58
CA VAL A 329 12.64 13.53 7.04
C VAL A 329 12.09 12.22 6.49
N GLY A 330 11.29 11.51 7.27
CA GLY A 330 10.66 10.26 6.84
C GLY A 330 9.58 10.44 5.76
N ARG A 331 9.59 9.56 4.78
CA ARG A 331 8.61 9.54 3.68
C ARG A 331 7.27 8.92 4.09
N LEU A 332 7.30 7.79 4.80
CA LEU A 332 6.10 7.09 5.23
C LEU A 332 5.41 7.84 6.38
N ASP A 333 6.21 8.44 7.24
CA ASP A 333 5.74 9.33 8.30
C ASP A 333 6.73 10.48 8.47
N SER A 334 6.35 11.67 8.01
CA SER A 334 7.20 12.87 8.03
C SER A 334 7.47 13.43 9.43
N ARG A 335 6.90 12.84 10.48
CA ARG A 335 7.22 13.17 11.88
C ARG A 335 8.54 12.55 12.32
N PHE A 336 8.97 11.46 11.69
CA PHE A 336 10.27 10.83 11.92
C PHE A 336 11.39 11.60 11.22
N THR A 337 12.54 11.66 11.87
CA THR A 337 13.76 12.20 11.28
C THR A 337 14.96 11.32 11.63
N GLY A 338 15.89 11.21 10.71
CA GLY A 338 17.13 10.45 10.88
C GLY A 338 18.37 11.26 10.48
N PRO A 339 19.58 10.78 10.78
CA PRO A 339 20.80 11.40 10.31
C PRO A 339 20.90 11.26 8.78
N ALA A 340 21.27 12.34 8.09
CA ALA A 340 21.63 12.27 6.67
C ALA A 340 23.08 11.78 6.55
N ALA A 341 23.33 10.75 5.75
CA ALA A 341 24.68 10.24 5.51
C ALA A 341 25.51 11.25 4.71
N SER A 342 24.89 12.00 3.80
CA SER A 342 25.51 13.03 2.99
C SER A 342 24.76 14.36 3.11
N ALA A 343 25.51 15.46 3.31
CA ALA A 343 24.94 16.81 3.29
C ALA A 343 24.76 17.37 1.88
N ILE A 344 25.20 16.66 0.85
CA ILE A 344 25.15 17.06 -0.57
C ILE A 344 24.44 16.06 -1.47
N ALA A 345 23.84 15.01 -0.89
CA ALA A 345 23.03 14.07 -1.67
C ALA A 345 21.85 14.80 -2.34
N GLU A 346 21.53 14.42 -3.56
CA GLU A 346 20.41 15.00 -4.30
C GLU A 346 19.06 14.61 -3.67
N GLU A 347 18.98 13.40 -3.14
CA GLU A 347 17.79 12.83 -2.49
C GLU A 347 18.15 12.33 -1.09
N MET A 348 17.16 11.88 -0.32
CA MET A 348 17.41 11.26 0.96
C MET A 348 18.12 9.91 0.80
N ASP A 349 19.14 9.66 1.62
CA ASP A 349 19.93 8.42 1.57
C ASP A 349 19.21 7.20 2.17
N ALA A 350 18.38 7.45 3.18
CA ALA A 350 17.60 6.43 3.87
C ALA A 350 16.32 7.04 4.43
N ASP A 351 15.24 6.26 4.47
CA ASP A 351 13.97 6.69 5.03
C ASP A 351 13.91 6.35 6.54
N PRO A 352 14.02 7.35 7.43
CA PRO A 352 14.00 7.10 8.87
C PRO A 352 12.65 6.59 9.39
N SER A 353 11.59 6.72 8.64
CA SER A 353 10.28 6.17 9.00
C SER A 353 10.14 4.70 8.61
N PHE A 354 10.96 4.18 7.69
CA PHE A 354 10.86 2.79 7.23
C PHE A 354 11.28 1.79 8.31
N ASP A 355 12.29 2.13 9.11
CA ASP A 355 12.76 1.28 10.22
C ASP A 355 11.89 1.40 11.48
N ALA A 356 10.96 2.34 11.50
CA ALA A 356 10.14 2.66 12.66
C ALA A 356 8.71 2.07 12.57
N ILE A 357 8.32 1.64 11.40
CA ILE A 357 7.04 1.03 11.07
C ILE A 357 7.28 -0.45 10.74
#